data_05c9540644a56a814147da14589608d3
#
_entry.id   05c9540644a56a814147da14589608d3
#
_cell.length_a   1.000
_cell.length_b   1.000
_cell.length_c   1.000
_cell.angle_alpha   90.00
_cell.angle_beta   90.00
_cell.angle_gamma   90.00
#
_symmetry.space_group_name_H-M   'P 1'
#
loop_
_entity.id
_entity.type
_entity.pdbx_description
1 polymer ?
#
loop_
_entity_poly.entity_id
_entity_poly.type
_entity_poly.pdbx_seq_one_letter_code
_entity_poly.pdbx_strand_id
1 'polypeptide(L)'
;MRVNKKWNQKSRSRSVEQMANAVAAAIWKLAAQVLLNLENENFETTTQGQRLDVMEELVIFLVHMSDRRIIVQTDADNRAAFISALVKDLARMLEESRID
;
A
#
# COMPACT_ATOMS: atom_id res chain seq x y z
N MET A 1 36.56 -9.78 8.71
CA MET A 1 35.44 -10.69 8.45
C MET A 1 34.67 -10.23 7.21
N ARG A 2 34.60 -11.09 6.21
CA ARG A 2 33.89 -10.72 5.00
C ARG A 2 32.39 -10.95 5.19
N VAL A 3 31.64 -9.88 5.19
CA VAL A 3 30.20 -9.98 5.17
C VAL A 3 29.76 -10.38 3.76
N ASN A 4 29.02 -11.44 3.65
CA ASN A 4 28.50 -11.91 2.37
C ASN A 4 27.52 -10.87 1.81
N LYS A 5 27.94 -10.21 0.73
CA LYS A 5 27.11 -9.17 0.09
C LYS A 5 25.74 -9.69 -0.35
N LYS A 6 25.68 -10.93 -0.83
CA LYS A 6 24.42 -11.56 -1.23
C LYS A 6 23.47 -11.73 -0.04
N TRP A 7 23.99 -12.10 1.10
CA TRP A 7 23.23 -12.25 2.32
C TRP A 7 22.62 -10.92 2.76
N ASN A 8 23.41 -9.86 2.76
CA ASN A 8 22.95 -8.52 3.13
C ASN A 8 21.91 -7.98 2.16
N GLN A 9 22.07 -8.24 0.86
CA GLN A 9 21.08 -7.82 -0.14
C GLN A 9 19.75 -8.53 0.05
N LYS A 10 19.76 -9.83 0.32
CA LYS A 10 18.54 -10.58 0.63
C LYS A 10 17.86 -10.07 1.89
N SER A 11 18.64 -9.79 2.91
CA SER A 11 18.11 -9.26 4.16
C SER A 11 17.45 -7.90 3.96
N ARG A 12 18.09 -7.00 3.19
CA ARG A 12 17.52 -5.68 2.86
C ARG A 12 16.25 -5.80 2.04
N SER A 13 16.25 -6.70 1.05
CA SER A 13 15.09 -6.93 0.19
C SER A 13 13.90 -7.42 1.02
N ARG A 14 14.12 -8.36 1.92
CA ARG A 14 13.07 -8.83 2.83
C ARG A 14 12.55 -7.74 3.74
N SER A 15 13.46 -6.89 4.26
CA SER A 15 13.08 -5.79 5.13
C SER A 15 12.21 -4.77 4.40
N VAL A 16 12.55 -4.44 3.14
CA VAL A 16 11.77 -3.54 2.30
C VAL A 16 10.40 -4.14 2.01
N GLU A 17 10.33 -5.42 1.64
CA GLU A 17 9.07 -6.10 1.37
C GLU A 17 8.18 -6.19 2.61
N GLN A 18 8.76 -6.50 3.76
CA GLN A 18 8.03 -6.57 5.02
C GLN A 18 7.46 -5.19 5.40
N MET A 19 8.26 -4.15 5.21
CA MET A 19 7.81 -2.78 5.47
C MET A 19 6.68 -2.39 4.52
N ALA A 20 6.83 -2.70 3.24
CA ALA A 20 5.80 -2.43 2.23
C ALA A 20 4.50 -3.17 2.58
N ASN A 21 4.59 -4.42 3.01
CA ASN A 21 3.45 -5.22 3.43
C ASN A 21 2.72 -4.57 4.62
N ALA A 22 3.46 -4.12 5.62
CA ALA A 22 2.90 -3.46 6.78
C ALA A 22 2.21 -2.14 6.40
N VAL A 23 2.85 -1.35 5.53
CA VAL A 23 2.28 -0.10 5.05
C VAL A 23 1.04 -0.35 4.19
N ALA A 24 1.06 -1.39 3.34
CA ALA A 24 -0.11 -1.77 2.54
C ALA A 24 -1.30 -2.10 3.44
N ALA A 25 -1.09 -2.89 4.48
CA ALA A 25 -2.14 -3.23 5.44
C ALA A 25 -2.68 -1.98 6.14
N ALA A 26 -1.80 -1.05 6.52
CA ALA A 26 -2.18 0.20 7.16
C ALA A 26 -2.98 1.10 6.21
N ILE A 27 -2.55 1.20 4.95
CA ILE A 27 -3.25 1.99 3.92
C ILE A 27 -4.64 1.41 3.69
N TRP A 28 -4.74 0.09 3.56
CA TRP A 28 -6.02 -0.58 3.35
C TRP A 28 -6.99 -0.31 4.50
N LYS A 29 -6.50 -0.46 5.72
CA LYS A 29 -7.29 -0.23 6.93
C LYS A 29 -7.77 1.21 7.02
N LEU A 30 -6.88 2.16 6.71
CA LEU A 30 -7.21 3.57 6.74
C LEU A 30 -8.23 3.92 5.65
N ALA A 31 -8.05 3.42 4.44
CA ALA A 31 -8.99 3.63 3.34
C ALA A 31 -10.38 3.09 3.70
N ALA A 32 -10.43 1.89 4.29
CA ALA A 32 -11.69 1.29 4.73
C ALA A 32 -12.37 2.15 5.80
N GLN A 33 -11.60 2.69 6.72
CA GLN A 33 -12.14 3.56 7.78
C GLN A 33 -12.69 4.86 7.21
N VAL A 34 -11.98 5.47 6.26
CA VAL A 34 -12.44 6.69 5.59
C VAL A 34 -13.74 6.41 4.82
N LEU A 35 -13.80 5.28 4.12
CA LEU A 35 -15.02 4.90 3.39
C LEU A 35 -16.21 4.75 4.33
N LEU A 36 -16.03 4.06 5.47
CA LEU A 36 -17.09 3.92 6.47
C LEU A 36 -17.53 5.27 7.01
N ASN A 37 -16.61 6.17 7.25
CA ASN A 37 -16.93 7.51 7.72
C ASN A 37 -17.74 8.30 6.68
N LEU A 38 -17.36 8.18 5.40
CA LEU A 38 -18.10 8.82 4.31
C LEU A 38 -19.53 8.26 4.21
N GLU A 39 -19.68 6.95 4.33
CA GLU A 39 -21.00 6.32 4.29
C GLU A 39 -21.86 6.74 5.47
N ASN A 40 -21.26 6.91 6.65
CA ASN A 40 -21.97 7.40 7.84
C ASN A 40 -22.39 8.87 7.72
N GLU A 41 -21.68 9.64 6.87
CA GLU A 41 -22.01 11.05 6.59
C GLU A 41 -22.96 11.19 5.38
N ASN A 42 -23.68 10.11 5.04
CA ASN A 42 -24.66 10.08 3.95
C ASN A 42 -24.07 10.09 2.54
N PHE A 43 -22.80 9.76 2.39
CA PHE A 43 -22.24 9.48 1.07
C PHE A 43 -22.72 8.11 0.62
N GLU A 44 -23.58 8.06 -0.39
CA GLU A 44 -24.20 6.81 -0.80
C GLU A 44 -23.33 6.01 -1.76
N THR A 45 -23.07 4.76 -1.39
CA THR A 45 -22.51 3.76 -2.29
C THR A 45 -23.55 2.64 -2.43
N THR A 46 -24.20 2.55 -3.58
CA THR A 46 -25.35 1.68 -3.76
C THR A 46 -24.96 0.24 -4.09
N THR A 47 -23.73 0.01 -4.54
CA THR A 47 -23.24 -1.33 -4.91
C THR A 47 -21.85 -1.59 -4.33
N GLN A 48 -21.51 -2.87 -4.19
CA GLN A 48 -20.17 -3.29 -3.78
C GLN A 48 -19.11 -2.77 -4.78
N GLY A 49 -19.45 -2.76 -6.07
CA GLY A 49 -18.55 -2.21 -7.09
C GLY A 49 -18.24 -0.75 -6.88
N GLN A 50 -19.23 0.07 -6.52
CA GLN A 50 -19.02 1.49 -6.22
C GLN A 50 -18.16 1.69 -4.99
N ARG A 51 -18.39 0.87 -3.94
CA ARG A 51 -17.55 0.94 -2.74
C ARG A 51 -16.09 0.65 -3.05
N LEU A 52 -15.84 -0.35 -3.90
CA LEU A 52 -14.49 -0.73 -4.29
C LEU A 52 -13.83 0.34 -5.17
N ASP A 53 -14.60 1.03 -6.02
CA ASP A 53 -14.09 2.14 -6.83
C ASP A 53 -13.64 3.30 -5.93
N VAL A 54 -14.40 3.64 -4.90
CA VAL A 54 -13.99 4.65 -3.92
C VAL A 54 -12.76 4.19 -3.14
N MET A 55 -12.72 2.92 -2.73
CA MET A 55 -11.56 2.34 -2.07
C MET A 55 -10.31 2.48 -2.92
N GLU A 56 -10.42 2.17 -4.21
CA GLU A 56 -9.30 2.26 -5.15
C GLU A 56 -8.75 3.69 -5.20
N GLU A 57 -9.61 4.69 -5.32
CA GLU A 57 -9.18 6.08 -5.33
C GLU A 57 -8.51 6.51 -4.02
N LEU A 58 -9.05 6.08 -2.88
CA LEU A 58 -8.46 6.35 -1.59
C LEU A 58 -7.09 5.70 -1.44
N VAL A 59 -6.97 4.46 -1.89
CA VAL A 59 -5.70 3.72 -1.86
C VAL A 59 -4.66 4.43 -2.72
N ILE A 60 -5.02 4.84 -3.93
CA ILE A 60 -4.11 5.57 -4.83
C ILE A 60 -3.63 6.87 -4.17
N PHE A 61 -4.55 7.63 -3.58
CA PHE A 61 -4.19 8.86 -2.87
C PHE A 61 -3.19 8.59 -1.74
N LEU A 62 -3.44 7.56 -0.93
CA LEU A 62 -2.57 7.23 0.20
C LEU A 62 -1.21 6.72 -0.25
N VAL A 63 -1.14 6.01 -1.38
CA VAL A 63 0.14 5.60 -1.98
C VAL A 63 0.95 6.82 -2.40
N HIS A 64 0.32 7.80 -3.04
CA HIS A 64 1.00 9.04 -3.42
C HIS A 64 1.53 9.80 -2.21
N MET A 65 0.75 9.87 -1.15
CA MET A 65 1.19 10.53 0.09
C MET A 65 2.39 9.81 0.71
N SER A 66 2.36 8.48 0.70
CA SER A 66 3.46 7.66 1.23
C SER A 66 4.72 7.83 0.40
N ASP A 67 4.60 7.86 -0.93
CA ASP A 67 5.73 8.06 -1.84
C ASP A 67 6.43 9.39 -1.58
N ARG A 68 5.67 10.46 -1.40
CA ARG A 68 6.23 11.78 -1.10
C ARG A 68 7.05 11.79 0.18
N ARG A 69 6.60 11.07 1.21
CA ARG A 69 7.34 10.99 2.48
C ARG A 69 8.62 10.18 2.33
N ILE A 70 8.59 9.12 1.53
CA ILE A 70 9.72 8.22 1.35
C ILE A 70 10.83 8.87 0.52
N ILE A 71 10.49 9.73 -0.45
CA ILE A 71 11.47 10.49 -1.25
C ILE A 71 12.49 11.19 -0.36
N VAL A 72 12.05 11.71 0.78
CA VAL A 72 12.89 12.52 1.67
C VAL A 72 13.83 11.68 2.52
N GLN A 73 13.51 10.38 2.70
CA GLN A 73 14.18 9.54 3.71
C GLN A 73 14.99 8.38 3.14
N THR A 74 14.81 8.03 1.86
CA THR A 74 15.46 6.86 1.27
C THR A 74 16.09 7.18 -0.08
N ASP A 75 17.05 6.34 -0.49
CA ASP A 75 17.64 6.43 -1.82
C ASP A 75 16.63 5.95 -2.89
N ALA A 76 16.96 6.25 -4.16
CA ALA A 76 16.06 5.97 -5.29
C ALA A 76 15.79 4.47 -5.47
N ASP A 77 16.78 3.62 -5.25
CA ASP A 77 16.64 2.18 -5.45
C ASP A 77 15.70 1.55 -4.40
N ASN A 78 15.90 1.92 -3.14
CA ASN A 78 15.05 1.44 -2.05
C ASN A 78 13.62 1.96 -2.17
N ARG A 79 13.48 3.22 -2.61
CA ARG A 79 12.17 3.81 -2.86
C ARG A 79 11.43 3.05 -3.95
N ALA A 80 12.09 2.77 -5.08
CA ALA A 80 11.47 2.06 -6.20
C ALA A 80 11.03 0.65 -5.77
N ALA A 81 11.88 -0.07 -5.05
CA ALA A 81 11.56 -1.40 -4.54
C ALA A 81 10.39 -1.37 -3.57
N PHE A 82 10.38 -0.40 -2.67
CA PHE A 82 9.30 -0.23 -1.69
C PHE A 82 7.97 0.05 -2.37
N ILE A 83 7.92 1.03 -3.27
CA ILE A 83 6.68 1.42 -3.96
C ILE A 83 6.17 0.27 -4.85
N SER A 84 7.07 -0.42 -5.54
CA SER A 84 6.70 -1.59 -6.35
C SER A 84 6.03 -2.67 -5.51
N ALA A 85 6.62 -3.01 -4.37
CA ALA A 85 6.06 -4.02 -3.45
C ALA A 85 4.72 -3.55 -2.87
N LEU A 86 4.63 -2.28 -2.48
CA LEU A 86 3.42 -1.68 -1.92
C LEU A 86 2.26 -1.74 -2.92
N VAL A 87 2.50 -1.32 -4.16
CA VAL A 87 1.48 -1.32 -5.22
C VAL A 87 1.01 -2.74 -5.52
N LYS A 88 1.93 -3.71 -5.57
CA LYS A 88 1.57 -5.11 -5.78
C LYS A 88 0.66 -5.64 -4.68
N ASP A 89 0.98 -5.36 -3.43
CA ASP A 89 0.19 -5.82 -2.29
C ASP A 89 -1.21 -5.21 -2.31
N LEU A 90 -1.30 -3.91 -2.58
CA LEU A 90 -2.59 -3.21 -2.62
C LEU A 90 -3.44 -3.65 -3.82
N ALA A 91 -2.81 -3.85 -4.98
CA ALA A 91 -3.52 -4.36 -6.16
C ALA A 91 -4.10 -5.75 -5.89
N ARG A 92 -3.34 -6.61 -5.21
CA ARG A 92 -3.82 -7.93 -4.82
C ARG A 92 -5.01 -7.83 -3.86
N MET A 93 -4.96 -6.95 -2.88
CA MET A 93 -6.06 -6.76 -1.92
C MET A 93 -7.33 -6.28 -2.63
N LEU A 94 -7.20 -5.34 -3.57
CA LEU A 94 -8.33 -4.87 -4.35
C LEU A 94 -8.92 -5.98 -5.22
N GLU A 95 -8.07 -6.76 -5.88
CA GLU A 95 -8.51 -7.86 -6.71
C GLU A 95 -9.23 -8.93 -5.91
N GLU A 96 -8.69 -9.33 -4.79
CA GLU A 96 -9.30 -10.29 -3.88
C GLU A 96 -10.68 -9.81 -3.39
N SER A 97 -10.80 -8.53 -3.12
CA SER A 97 -12.05 -7.93 -2.67
C SER A 97 -13.11 -7.88 -3.78
N ARG A 98 -12.71 -7.78 -5.04
CA ARG A 98 -13.63 -7.79 -6.18
C ARG A 98 -14.18 -9.18 -6.50
N ILE A 99 -13.40 -10.21 -6.20
CA ILE A 99 -13.80 -11.61 -6.46
C ILE A 99 -14.87 -12.06 -5.47
N ASP A 100 -14.83 -11.57 -4.27
CA ASP A 100 -15.83 -11.87 -3.25
C ASP A 100 -17.09 -11.00 -3.46
#